data_00c03d6cd4be0445c099c2e73e3b0608
#
_entry.id   00c03d6cd4be0445c099c2e73e3b0608
#
_cell.length_a   1.000
_cell.length_b   1.000
_cell.length_c   1.000
_cell.angle_alpha   90.00
_cell.angle_beta   90.00
_cell.angle_gamma   90.00
#
_symmetry.space_group_name_H-M   'P 1'
#
loop_
_entity.id
_entity.type
_entity.pdbx_description
1 polymer ?
#
loop_
_entity_poly.entity_id
_entity_poly.type
_entity_poly.pdbx_seq_one_letter_code
_entity_poly.pdbx_strand_id
1 'polypeptide(L)'
;TATIGPEGIYMSSGSEWLAGNPESLATFDVTVTTPLEFEPVTQGRRLDHTPAGDVLHTRWQAVHPSDGLNLIANRFVVHELELAGGIVCYTYFLDDDPTLRATYEERTAAYLEMYAKMIGPYPYAKFATVENWFPTGYGMPSYTLLGGQVLRLPFIPYTSFGHEICHNWWGNSVFVDSSEGNWCEGLTVYCADYHYKELESAAAAREYRRNLLKDYAGYVQDPDKDFPLSEFMSRHSGATRAIGYGKSMMVFHMIDRLVGHDAFLAALRTVAAEHQYLPASWGDFLTAFGAAGGQDLASFRPQWLERTGAPSLALEDVAFADDQVSFTLRQSEPTYILDVPVVVGGPAGDQEHVLRVTDAVTPFVLKASGATRISVDPDCHLFRRLDPAEIEPTLRQVFAHDDVAFTTGEANPAAREFAEAFTETDDPVFSTDETLPAAAGAGVMINPSAAAAKRLLPEGLYVSGATVVLDGKRYDLGQVDLAFAVADPDQPGRTLLLVYSRSPRRLAGLANRLSHYGKYSWLVLPSGRGKVERGNWPAGASPLAAQRP
;
A
#
# COMPACT_ATOMS: atom_id res chain seq x y z
N THR A 1 -23.86 3.28 5.09
CA THR A 1 -24.82 2.60 4.18
C THR A 1 -25.55 1.51 4.95
N ALA A 2 -26.85 1.39 4.74
CA ALA A 2 -27.67 0.28 5.21
C ALA A 2 -28.45 -0.29 4.00
N THR A 3 -28.51 -1.60 3.92
CA THR A 3 -29.25 -2.32 2.88
C THR A 3 -29.97 -3.51 3.49
N ILE A 4 -31.25 -3.65 3.19
CA ILE A 4 -32.06 -4.84 3.52
C ILE A 4 -32.71 -5.25 2.22
N GLY A 5 -32.38 -6.41 1.71
CA GLY A 5 -32.87 -6.91 0.43
C GLY A 5 -32.75 -8.43 0.30
N PRO A 6 -33.20 -8.98 -0.82
CA PRO A 6 -33.15 -10.41 -1.09
C PRO A 6 -31.70 -10.93 -1.24
N GLU A 7 -30.75 -10.06 -1.59
CA GLU A 7 -29.33 -10.38 -1.70
C GLU A 7 -28.65 -10.49 -0.34
N GLY A 8 -29.20 -9.85 0.71
CA GLY A 8 -28.65 -9.87 2.04
C GLY A 8 -29.01 -8.63 2.86
N ILE A 9 -28.51 -8.60 4.07
CA ILE A 9 -28.65 -7.50 5.03
C ILE A 9 -27.25 -7.00 5.38
N TYR A 10 -27.06 -5.70 5.22
CA TYR A 10 -25.86 -4.98 5.65
C TYR A 10 -26.25 -3.69 6.34
N MET A 11 -25.96 -3.59 7.64
CA MET A 11 -26.28 -2.45 8.50
C MET A 11 -24.95 -1.98 9.10
N SER A 12 -24.32 -0.96 8.49
CA SER A 12 -23.10 -0.38 9.07
C SER A 12 -23.43 0.56 10.23
N SER A 13 -22.56 0.64 11.23
CA SER A 13 -22.69 1.58 12.35
C SER A 13 -22.87 3.03 11.87
N GLY A 14 -22.12 3.44 10.85
CA GLY A 14 -22.22 4.76 10.24
C GLY A 14 -23.50 5.04 9.43
N SER A 15 -24.45 4.09 9.36
CA SER A 15 -25.76 4.33 8.75
C SER A 15 -26.84 4.75 9.77
N GLU A 16 -26.45 4.91 11.03
CA GLU A 16 -27.31 5.37 12.14
C GLU A 16 -28.60 4.52 12.31
N TRP A 17 -28.52 3.24 11.95
CA TRP A 17 -29.65 2.31 12.10
C TRP A 17 -29.95 1.98 13.57
N LEU A 18 -28.97 2.20 14.44
CA LEU A 18 -29.08 2.08 15.88
C LEU A 18 -28.83 3.48 16.50
N ALA A 19 -29.71 3.89 17.41
CA ALA A 19 -29.52 5.14 18.13
C ALA A 19 -28.27 5.08 19.01
N GLY A 20 -27.39 6.05 18.87
CA GLY A 20 -26.13 6.14 19.60
C GLY A 20 -25.60 7.57 19.67
N ASN A 21 -24.59 7.79 20.49
CA ASN A 21 -23.79 9.01 20.46
C ASN A 21 -22.49 8.70 19.71
N PRO A 22 -22.22 9.37 18.57
CA PRO A 22 -21.00 9.13 17.79
C PRO A 22 -19.69 9.36 18.55
N GLU A 23 -19.73 10.14 19.64
CA GLU A 23 -18.56 10.44 20.48
C GLU A 23 -18.39 9.46 21.65
N SER A 24 -19.26 8.46 21.79
CA SER A 24 -19.22 7.52 22.91
C SER A 24 -19.01 6.09 22.45
N LEU A 25 -18.18 5.37 23.19
CA LEU A 25 -18.02 3.94 23.06
C LEU A 25 -19.09 3.21 23.87
N ALA A 26 -19.64 2.12 23.33
CA ALA A 26 -20.68 1.34 23.98
C ALA A 26 -20.39 -0.17 23.93
N THR A 27 -20.87 -0.89 24.94
CA THR A 27 -20.98 -2.35 24.92
C THR A 27 -22.36 -2.76 24.39
N PHE A 28 -22.47 -3.94 23.82
CA PHE A 28 -23.71 -4.39 23.18
C PHE A 28 -24.11 -5.79 23.65
N ASP A 29 -25.40 -5.95 23.95
CA ASP A 29 -26.06 -7.24 24.15
C ASP A 29 -27.29 -7.25 23.25
N VAL A 30 -27.22 -7.99 22.15
CA VAL A 30 -28.15 -7.88 21.03
C VAL A 30 -28.77 -9.23 20.72
N THR A 31 -30.09 -9.29 20.70
CA THR A 31 -30.83 -10.42 20.12
C THR A 31 -31.29 -10.04 18.73
N VAL A 32 -30.90 -10.86 17.75
CA VAL A 32 -31.29 -10.70 16.34
C VAL A 32 -32.25 -11.81 15.97
N THR A 33 -33.39 -11.44 15.38
CA THR A 33 -34.35 -12.39 14.82
C THR A 33 -34.39 -12.22 13.31
N THR A 34 -34.06 -13.28 12.59
CA THR A 34 -34.06 -13.32 11.12
C THR A 34 -35.00 -14.42 10.62
N PRO A 35 -35.41 -14.41 9.34
CA PRO A 35 -35.93 -15.63 8.70
C PRO A 35 -34.97 -16.79 8.89
N LEU A 36 -35.49 -18.01 9.06
CA LEU A 36 -34.68 -19.20 9.39
C LEU A 36 -33.49 -19.45 8.45
N GLU A 37 -33.61 -19.02 7.21
CA GLU A 37 -32.58 -19.17 6.18
C GLU A 37 -31.47 -18.11 6.23
N PHE A 38 -31.60 -17.07 7.10
CA PHE A 38 -30.62 -15.98 7.23
C PHE A 38 -29.82 -16.13 8.51
N GLU A 39 -28.53 -16.32 8.36
CA GLU A 39 -27.56 -16.36 9.45
C GLU A 39 -27.01 -14.95 9.73
N PRO A 40 -27.30 -14.36 10.90
CA PRO A 40 -26.75 -13.06 11.26
C PRO A 40 -25.36 -13.19 11.88
N VAL A 41 -24.53 -12.18 11.65
CA VAL A 41 -23.21 -12.01 12.28
C VAL A 41 -22.97 -10.55 12.66
N THR A 42 -22.42 -10.36 13.83
CA THR A 42 -22.01 -9.05 14.35
C THR A 42 -20.77 -9.18 15.24
N GLN A 43 -20.28 -8.09 15.80
CA GLN A 43 -19.18 -8.13 16.75
C GLN A 43 -19.56 -8.84 18.06
N GLY A 44 -18.54 -9.24 18.82
CA GLY A 44 -18.72 -9.92 20.10
C GLY A 44 -18.89 -11.44 19.98
N ARG A 45 -19.24 -12.08 21.10
CA ARG A 45 -19.42 -13.53 21.22
C ARG A 45 -20.88 -13.91 20.94
N ARG A 46 -21.09 -14.97 20.14
CA ARG A 46 -22.42 -15.58 19.99
C ARG A 46 -22.77 -16.38 21.24
N LEU A 47 -23.84 -16.01 21.93
CA LEU A 47 -24.31 -16.67 23.15
C LEU A 47 -25.44 -17.64 22.90
N ASP A 48 -26.26 -17.39 21.86
CA ASP A 48 -27.40 -18.22 21.50
C ASP A 48 -27.57 -18.30 19.98
N HIS A 49 -28.06 -19.43 19.50
CA HIS A 49 -28.38 -19.72 18.11
C HIS A 49 -29.50 -20.75 18.06
N THR A 50 -30.75 -20.28 18.16
CA THR A 50 -31.91 -21.14 18.36
C THR A 50 -32.94 -20.95 17.24
N PRO A 51 -33.16 -21.99 16.38
CA PRO A 51 -34.29 -22.01 15.47
C PRO A 51 -35.62 -22.11 16.20
N ALA A 52 -36.61 -21.31 15.77
CA ALA A 52 -37.94 -21.29 16.36
C ALA A 52 -39.01 -21.10 15.25
N GLY A 53 -39.57 -22.22 14.75
CA GLY A 53 -40.51 -22.21 13.64
C GLY A 53 -39.81 -21.78 12.33
N ASP A 54 -40.23 -20.67 11.77
CA ASP A 54 -39.74 -20.07 10.52
C ASP A 54 -38.69 -18.95 10.75
N VAL A 55 -38.28 -18.74 12.01
CA VAL A 55 -37.28 -17.75 12.39
C VAL A 55 -36.08 -18.35 13.11
N LEU A 56 -34.96 -17.64 13.04
CA LEU A 56 -33.75 -17.90 13.80
C LEU A 56 -33.55 -16.77 14.81
N HIS A 57 -33.40 -17.15 16.08
CA HIS A 57 -32.97 -16.25 17.14
C HIS A 57 -31.49 -16.43 17.41
N THR A 58 -30.73 -15.34 17.40
CA THR A 58 -29.32 -15.33 17.80
C THR A 58 -29.10 -14.23 18.83
N ARG A 59 -28.25 -14.49 19.83
CA ARG A 59 -27.85 -13.49 20.81
C ARG A 59 -26.34 -13.29 20.75
N TRP A 60 -25.94 -12.03 20.68
CA TRP A 60 -24.55 -11.60 20.59
C TRP A 60 -24.21 -10.66 21.72
N GLN A 61 -23.04 -10.82 22.31
CA GLN A 61 -22.57 -9.97 23.39
C GLN A 61 -21.17 -9.43 23.08
N ALA A 62 -21.07 -8.13 22.86
CA ALA A 62 -19.83 -7.37 22.78
C ALA A 62 -19.56 -6.73 24.14
N VAL A 63 -18.73 -7.38 24.96
CA VAL A 63 -18.42 -6.91 26.33
C VAL A 63 -17.39 -5.79 26.36
N HIS A 64 -16.70 -5.57 25.23
CA HIS A 64 -15.74 -4.49 25.08
C HIS A 64 -16.38 -3.32 24.31
N PRO A 65 -16.08 -2.09 24.71
CA PRO A 65 -16.65 -0.92 24.05
C PRO A 65 -16.21 -0.83 22.60
N SER A 66 -17.11 -0.38 21.74
CA SER A 66 -16.84 -0.03 20.35
C SER A 66 -17.63 1.21 19.93
N ASP A 67 -17.23 1.85 18.85
CA ASP A 67 -17.81 3.07 18.28
C ASP A 67 -19.15 2.86 17.57
N GLY A 68 -19.66 1.63 17.55
CA GLY A 68 -20.94 1.28 16.97
C GLY A 68 -21.10 -0.21 16.73
N LEU A 69 -22.27 -0.59 16.23
CA LEU A 69 -22.62 -1.97 15.92
C LEU A 69 -22.89 -2.14 14.43
N ASN A 70 -22.18 -3.09 13.81
CA ASN A 70 -22.45 -3.51 12.44
C ASN A 70 -23.18 -4.86 12.45
N LEU A 71 -24.20 -5.02 11.61
CA LEU A 71 -24.95 -6.26 11.48
C LEU A 71 -24.99 -6.70 10.02
N ILE A 72 -24.57 -7.93 9.77
CA ILE A 72 -24.64 -8.58 8.47
C ILE A 72 -25.53 -9.82 8.62
N ALA A 73 -26.39 -10.10 7.66
CA ALA A 73 -27.08 -11.37 7.60
C ALA A 73 -27.32 -11.80 6.15
N ASN A 74 -27.15 -13.07 5.89
CA ASN A 74 -27.39 -13.67 4.57
C ASN A 74 -27.67 -15.17 4.71
N ARG A 75 -27.94 -15.83 3.59
CA ARG A 75 -28.04 -17.29 3.51
C ARG A 75 -26.65 -17.91 3.52
N PHE A 76 -25.96 -17.76 4.65
CA PHE A 76 -24.61 -18.26 4.79
C PHE A 76 -24.56 -19.75 5.09
N VAL A 77 -23.57 -20.41 4.50
CA VAL A 77 -23.03 -21.67 5.02
C VAL A 77 -22.04 -21.32 6.11
N VAL A 78 -22.37 -21.68 7.35
CA VAL A 78 -21.57 -21.31 8.54
C VAL A 78 -20.78 -22.52 9.02
N HIS A 79 -19.49 -22.30 9.24
CA HIS A 79 -18.62 -23.27 9.92
C HIS A 79 -17.98 -22.62 11.15
N GLU A 80 -17.75 -23.47 12.14
CA GLU A 80 -17.20 -23.08 13.43
C GLU A 80 -16.01 -23.99 13.78
N LEU A 81 -14.88 -23.40 14.18
CA LEU A 81 -13.66 -24.08 14.57
C LEU A 81 -13.12 -23.43 15.84
N GLU A 82 -12.92 -24.22 16.89
CA GLU A 82 -12.24 -23.75 18.09
C GLU A 82 -10.73 -23.68 17.88
N LEU A 83 -10.14 -22.52 18.11
CA LEU A 83 -8.71 -22.29 18.04
C LEU A 83 -8.06 -22.30 19.43
N ALA A 84 -6.74 -22.27 19.47
CA ALA A 84 -5.97 -22.14 20.71
C ALA A 84 -6.41 -20.89 21.50
N GLY A 85 -6.44 -20.98 22.82
CA GLY A 85 -6.87 -19.90 23.70
C GLY A 85 -8.38 -19.71 23.82
N GLY A 86 -9.20 -20.64 23.30
CA GLY A 86 -10.66 -20.60 23.37
C GLY A 86 -11.29 -19.57 22.42
N ILE A 87 -10.55 -19.14 21.40
CA ILE A 87 -11.05 -18.26 20.33
C ILE A 87 -11.86 -19.11 19.35
N VAL A 88 -13.07 -18.66 19.02
CA VAL A 88 -13.91 -19.35 18.04
C VAL A 88 -13.69 -18.69 16.66
N CYS A 89 -13.20 -19.48 15.70
CA CYS A 89 -13.09 -19.08 14.31
C CYS A 89 -14.39 -19.44 13.57
N TYR A 90 -14.98 -18.47 12.89
CA TYR A 90 -16.14 -18.71 12.02
C TYR A 90 -15.81 -18.37 10.57
N THR A 91 -16.41 -19.14 9.65
CA THR A 91 -16.55 -18.75 8.25
C THR A 91 -18.03 -18.65 7.90
N TYR A 92 -18.44 -17.51 7.32
CA TYR A 92 -19.77 -17.22 6.83
C TYR A 92 -19.66 -17.02 5.32
N PHE A 93 -19.85 -18.10 4.54
CA PHE A 93 -19.73 -18.06 3.09
C PHE A 93 -21.08 -18.24 2.40
N LEU A 94 -21.26 -17.65 1.24
CA LEU A 94 -22.49 -17.75 0.45
C LEU A 94 -22.66 -19.12 -0.20
N ASP A 95 -21.56 -19.83 -0.45
CA ASP A 95 -21.52 -21.15 -1.02
C ASP A 95 -20.65 -22.09 -0.16
N ASP A 96 -20.95 -23.39 -0.17
CA ASP A 96 -20.09 -24.39 0.47
C ASP A 96 -18.85 -24.65 -0.39
N ASP A 97 -17.73 -24.05 -0.01
CA ASP A 97 -16.41 -24.27 -0.60
C ASP A 97 -15.42 -24.74 0.47
N PRO A 98 -15.28 -26.05 0.67
CA PRO A 98 -14.40 -26.60 1.70
C PRO A 98 -12.92 -26.23 1.55
N THR A 99 -12.45 -26.02 0.30
CA THR A 99 -11.05 -25.65 0.04
C THR A 99 -10.78 -24.21 0.44
N LEU A 100 -11.66 -23.31 0.05
CA LEU A 100 -11.60 -21.91 0.40
C LEU A 100 -11.70 -21.73 1.92
N ARG A 101 -12.66 -22.40 2.55
CA ARG A 101 -12.87 -22.43 3.98
C ARG A 101 -11.59 -22.85 4.72
N ALA A 102 -11.04 -24.02 4.40
CA ALA A 102 -9.84 -24.54 5.05
C ALA A 102 -8.66 -23.55 4.94
N THR A 103 -8.53 -22.89 3.80
CA THR A 103 -7.49 -21.85 3.60
C THR A 103 -7.68 -20.68 4.57
N TYR A 104 -8.89 -20.14 4.71
CA TYR A 104 -9.16 -19.02 5.60
C TYR A 104 -9.07 -19.39 7.07
N GLU A 105 -9.52 -20.58 7.47
CA GLU A 105 -9.38 -21.11 8.83
C GLU A 105 -7.90 -21.26 9.23
N GLU A 106 -7.09 -21.87 8.35
CA GLU A 106 -5.64 -22.01 8.55
C GLU A 106 -4.94 -20.65 8.67
N ARG A 107 -5.25 -19.71 7.76
CA ARG A 107 -4.66 -18.38 7.79
C ARG A 107 -5.10 -17.57 8.99
N THR A 108 -6.36 -17.66 9.42
CA THR A 108 -6.85 -17.05 10.66
C THR A 108 -6.02 -17.51 11.86
N ALA A 109 -5.87 -18.81 12.04
CA ALA A 109 -5.09 -19.34 13.16
C ALA A 109 -3.63 -18.84 13.14
N ALA A 110 -2.99 -18.87 11.97
CA ALA A 110 -1.61 -18.43 11.80
C ALA A 110 -1.43 -16.93 12.10
N TYR A 111 -2.32 -16.07 11.61
CA TYR A 111 -2.23 -14.63 11.86
C TYR A 111 -2.55 -14.26 13.29
N LEU A 112 -3.55 -14.88 13.92
CA LEU A 112 -3.86 -14.65 15.33
C LEU A 112 -2.66 -15.03 16.22
N GLU A 113 -2.00 -16.15 15.94
CA GLU A 113 -0.79 -16.56 16.66
C GLU A 113 0.38 -15.59 16.43
N MET A 114 0.60 -15.15 15.19
CA MET A 114 1.68 -14.25 14.83
C MET A 114 1.51 -12.89 15.52
N TYR A 115 0.34 -12.28 15.44
CA TYR A 115 0.07 -10.98 16.07
C TYR A 115 0.01 -11.08 17.59
N ALA A 116 -0.46 -12.19 18.14
CA ALA A 116 -0.40 -12.39 19.60
C ALA A 116 1.04 -12.39 20.13
N LYS A 117 2.00 -12.92 19.37
CA LYS A 117 3.43 -12.87 19.71
C LYS A 117 4.02 -11.48 19.52
N MET A 118 3.60 -10.76 18.49
CA MET A 118 4.13 -9.44 18.16
C MET A 118 3.57 -8.34 19.08
N ILE A 119 2.26 -8.31 19.29
CA ILE A 119 1.52 -7.20 19.89
C ILE A 119 0.99 -7.56 21.29
N GLY A 120 0.45 -8.77 21.46
CA GLY A 120 -0.18 -9.22 22.69
C GLY A 120 -1.41 -10.08 22.42
N PRO A 121 -2.08 -10.61 23.47
CA PRO A 121 -3.22 -11.49 23.32
C PRO A 121 -4.29 -10.93 22.39
N TYR A 122 -4.94 -11.82 21.62
CA TYR A 122 -6.07 -11.44 20.78
C TYR A 122 -7.21 -10.86 21.64
N PRO A 123 -7.74 -9.67 21.31
CA PRO A 123 -8.62 -8.95 22.23
C PRO A 123 -10.06 -9.46 22.28
N TYR A 124 -10.46 -10.43 21.43
CA TYR A 124 -11.85 -10.87 21.31
C TYR A 124 -12.01 -12.39 21.53
N ALA A 125 -13.26 -12.81 21.77
CA ALA A 125 -13.58 -14.24 21.97
C ALA A 125 -13.77 -15.01 20.67
N LYS A 126 -13.95 -14.31 19.52
CA LYS A 126 -14.09 -14.94 18.20
C LYS A 126 -13.38 -14.12 17.13
N PHE A 127 -13.12 -14.79 16.00
CA PHE A 127 -12.88 -14.12 14.73
C PHE A 127 -13.74 -14.75 13.64
N ALA A 128 -14.37 -13.93 12.79
CA ALA A 128 -15.16 -14.44 11.67
C ALA A 128 -14.66 -13.89 10.33
N THR A 129 -14.59 -14.76 9.32
CA THR A 129 -14.43 -14.36 7.92
C THR A 129 -15.80 -14.38 7.27
N VAL A 130 -16.29 -13.22 6.84
CA VAL A 130 -17.65 -13.04 6.32
C VAL A 130 -17.58 -12.65 4.85
N GLU A 131 -18.24 -13.45 4.00
CA GLU A 131 -18.39 -13.13 2.58
C GLU A 131 -19.51 -12.12 2.37
N ASN A 132 -19.22 -11.08 1.58
CA ASN A 132 -20.21 -10.09 1.20
C ASN A 132 -20.58 -10.21 -0.28
N TRP A 133 -21.82 -9.90 -0.63
CA TRP A 133 -22.33 -9.98 -2.02
C TRP A 133 -21.91 -8.81 -2.90
N PHE A 134 -21.37 -7.74 -2.31
CA PHE A 134 -20.77 -6.61 -3.04
C PHE A 134 -19.29 -6.43 -2.66
N PRO A 135 -18.50 -5.76 -3.50
CA PRO A 135 -17.07 -5.57 -3.23
C PRO A 135 -16.82 -4.81 -1.93
N THR A 136 -16.10 -5.44 -1.00
CA THR A 136 -15.69 -4.87 0.28
C THR A 136 -14.35 -5.47 0.73
N GLY A 137 -13.66 -4.74 1.64
CA GLY A 137 -12.52 -5.19 2.42
C GLY A 137 -12.51 -4.35 3.70
N TYR A 138 -13.13 -4.85 4.78
CA TYR A 138 -13.26 -4.13 6.04
C TYR A 138 -12.85 -5.00 7.22
N GLY A 139 -11.91 -4.48 8.03
CA GLY A 139 -11.59 -5.01 9.35
C GLY A 139 -12.57 -4.47 10.39
N MET A 140 -13.42 -5.34 10.89
CA MET A 140 -14.42 -5.01 11.91
C MET A 140 -14.01 -5.63 13.26
N PRO A 141 -14.50 -5.12 14.41
CA PRO A 141 -14.21 -5.75 15.70
C PRO A 141 -14.64 -7.22 15.71
N SER A 142 -13.66 -8.12 15.79
CA SER A 142 -13.84 -9.57 15.84
C SER A 142 -14.28 -10.27 14.54
N TYR A 143 -14.26 -9.59 13.39
CA TYR A 143 -14.49 -10.21 12.08
C TYR A 143 -13.97 -9.34 10.92
N THR A 144 -13.85 -9.94 9.74
CA THR A 144 -13.59 -9.21 8.50
C THR A 144 -14.72 -9.46 7.50
N LEU A 145 -15.08 -8.43 6.72
CA LEU A 145 -16.09 -8.48 5.67
C LEU A 145 -15.42 -8.34 4.31
N LEU A 146 -15.39 -9.41 3.52
CA LEU A 146 -14.73 -9.47 2.22
C LEU A 146 -15.75 -9.74 1.12
N GLY A 147 -15.73 -8.93 0.06
CA GLY A 147 -16.56 -9.19 -1.14
C GLY A 147 -16.21 -10.55 -1.76
N GLY A 148 -17.22 -11.30 -2.21
CA GLY A 148 -17.06 -12.68 -2.69
C GLY A 148 -16.05 -12.84 -3.83
N GLN A 149 -15.91 -11.84 -4.71
CA GLN A 149 -14.87 -11.84 -5.74
C GLN A 149 -13.46 -11.62 -5.15
N VAL A 150 -13.35 -10.77 -4.14
CA VAL A 150 -12.08 -10.48 -3.44
C VAL A 150 -11.63 -11.71 -2.67
N LEU A 151 -12.53 -12.30 -1.90
CA LEU A 151 -12.29 -13.51 -1.08
C LEU A 151 -11.73 -14.68 -1.89
N ARG A 152 -12.11 -14.80 -3.19
CA ARG A 152 -11.64 -15.87 -4.10
C ARG A 152 -10.34 -15.55 -4.85
N LEU A 153 -9.75 -14.37 -4.68
CA LEU A 153 -8.45 -14.06 -5.26
C LEU A 153 -7.33 -14.80 -4.51
N PRO A 154 -6.45 -15.54 -5.19
CA PRO A 154 -5.54 -16.50 -4.55
C PRO A 154 -4.48 -15.85 -3.64
N PHE A 155 -4.29 -14.55 -3.72
CA PHE A 155 -3.31 -13.82 -2.90
C PHE A 155 -3.92 -13.17 -1.65
N ILE A 156 -5.23 -12.96 -1.59
CA ILE A 156 -5.90 -12.29 -0.45
C ILE A 156 -5.65 -13.00 0.88
N PRO A 157 -5.75 -14.33 0.99
CA PRO A 157 -5.45 -15.02 2.25
C PRO A 157 -4.03 -14.78 2.78
N TYR A 158 -3.09 -14.40 1.91
CA TYR A 158 -1.68 -14.21 2.23
C TYR A 158 -1.23 -12.74 2.27
N THR A 159 -2.17 -11.80 2.08
CA THR A 159 -1.91 -10.35 2.04
C THR A 159 -2.98 -9.60 2.82
N SER A 160 -3.96 -9.00 2.15
CA SER A 160 -4.97 -8.13 2.75
C SER A 160 -5.76 -8.80 3.88
N PHE A 161 -5.98 -10.11 3.85
CA PHE A 161 -6.70 -10.79 4.93
C PHE A 161 -5.98 -10.67 6.28
N GLY A 162 -4.66 -10.83 6.29
CA GLY A 162 -3.89 -10.64 7.51
C GLY A 162 -3.83 -9.18 7.96
N HIS A 163 -3.85 -8.22 7.03
CA HIS A 163 -3.98 -6.80 7.32
C HIS A 163 -5.29 -6.51 8.07
N GLU A 164 -6.43 -7.01 7.56
CA GLU A 164 -7.73 -6.85 8.22
C GLU A 164 -7.81 -7.56 9.59
N ILE A 165 -7.08 -8.66 9.78
CA ILE A 165 -6.96 -9.31 11.10
C ILE A 165 -6.16 -8.43 12.06
N CYS A 166 -5.08 -7.79 11.61
CA CYS A 166 -4.24 -6.91 12.43
C CYS A 166 -5.03 -5.72 12.99
N HIS A 167 -6.01 -5.24 12.25
CA HIS A 167 -6.93 -4.21 12.73
C HIS A 167 -7.73 -4.60 13.99
N ASN A 168 -7.80 -5.86 14.37
CA ASN A 168 -8.42 -6.22 15.65
C ASN A 168 -7.62 -5.71 16.86
N TRP A 169 -6.30 -5.50 16.71
CA TRP A 169 -5.49 -4.79 17.71
C TRP A 169 -5.50 -3.29 17.43
N TRP A 170 -5.11 -2.87 16.21
CA TRP A 170 -4.95 -1.48 15.82
C TRP A 170 -6.20 -0.96 15.11
N GLY A 171 -6.89 -0.02 15.75
CA GLY A 171 -8.15 0.57 15.30
C GLY A 171 -9.39 -0.02 15.97
N ASN A 172 -9.44 -1.33 16.24
CA ASN A 172 -10.63 -1.96 16.84
C ASN A 172 -10.50 -2.26 18.36
N SER A 173 -9.26 -2.38 18.87
CA SER A 173 -9.00 -2.56 20.31
C SER A 173 -8.25 -1.38 20.90
N VAL A 174 -7.22 -0.89 20.22
CA VAL A 174 -6.60 0.40 20.51
C VAL A 174 -7.18 1.39 19.51
N PHE A 175 -8.04 2.30 19.96
CA PHE A 175 -8.71 3.25 19.08
C PHE A 175 -7.77 4.39 18.70
N VAL A 176 -8.07 5.02 17.56
CA VAL A 176 -7.32 6.19 17.11
C VAL A 176 -7.79 7.44 17.84
N ASP A 177 -6.90 8.14 18.54
CA ASP A 177 -7.12 9.54 18.88
C ASP A 177 -6.82 10.40 17.64
N SER A 178 -7.88 10.76 16.93
CA SER A 178 -7.79 11.49 15.67
C SER A 178 -7.35 12.95 15.83
N SER A 179 -7.21 13.45 17.04
CA SER A 179 -6.71 14.81 17.29
C SER A 179 -5.26 15.02 16.82
N GLU A 180 -4.51 13.92 16.70
CA GLU A 180 -3.13 13.90 16.18
C GLU A 180 -2.99 13.16 14.85
N GLY A 181 -4.10 12.90 14.14
CA GLY A 181 -4.13 12.14 12.89
C GLY A 181 -4.23 10.63 13.10
N ASN A 182 -4.54 9.93 12.02
CA ASN A 182 -4.75 8.49 12.00
C ASN A 182 -3.43 7.73 11.76
N TRP A 183 -2.88 7.14 12.79
CA TRP A 183 -1.68 6.28 12.75
C TRP A 183 -1.99 4.82 12.36
N CYS A 184 -3.24 4.41 12.47
CA CYS A 184 -3.67 3.02 12.46
C CYS A 184 -3.27 2.29 11.17
N GLU A 185 -3.53 2.89 10.02
CA GLU A 185 -3.22 2.26 8.73
C GLU A 185 -1.72 2.05 8.51
N GLY A 186 -0.91 3.07 8.84
CA GLY A 186 0.55 2.97 8.72
C GLY A 186 1.15 1.91 9.63
N LEU A 187 0.66 1.80 10.87
CA LEU A 187 1.09 0.78 11.81
C LEU A 187 0.62 -0.62 11.39
N THR A 188 -0.62 -0.74 10.89
CA THR A 188 -1.14 -2.00 10.35
C THR A 188 -0.33 -2.45 9.13
N VAL A 189 -0.01 -1.55 8.20
CA VAL A 189 0.90 -1.85 7.07
C VAL A 189 2.27 -2.31 7.57
N TYR A 190 2.82 -1.68 8.63
CA TYR A 190 4.10 -2.10 9.20
C TYR A 190 4.03 -3.52 9.79
N CYS A 191 3.04 -3.80 10.64
CA CYS A 191 2.88 -5.08 11.33
C CYS A 191 2.42 -6.24 10.42
N ALA A 192 1.80 -5.94 9.28
CA ALA A 192 1.23 -6.90 8.34
C ALA A 192 1.96 -6.88 6.99
N ASP A 193 1.54 -6.03 6.07
CA ASP A 193 2.00 -6.05 4.67
C ASP A 193 3.53 -5.99 4.53
N TYR A 194 4.18 -5.11 5.29
CA TYR A 194 5.62 -4.96 5.30
C TYR A 194 6.30 -6.14 6.02
N HIS A 195 5.78 -6.54 7.18
CA HIS A 195 6.33 -7.67 7.93
C HIS A 195 6.33 -8.96 7.10
N TYR A 196 5.29 -9.21 6.30
CA TYR A 196 5.28 -10.37 5.39
C TYR A 196 6.43 -10.31 4.38
N LYS A 197 6.83 -9.11 3.95
CA LYS A 197 7.99 -8.94 3.06
C LYS A 197 9.32 -9.14 3.76
N GLU A 198 9.41 -8.78 5.03
CA GLU A 198 10.59 -9.11 5.85
C GLU A 198 10.75 -10.61 6.04
N LEU A 199 9.65 -11.33 6.30
CA LEU A 199 9.64 -12.79 6.38
C LEU A 199 9.96 -13.47 5.04
N GLU A 200 9.64 -12.83 3.92
CA GLU A 200 9.96 -13.36 2.59
C GLU A 200 11.46 -13.22 2.29
N SER A 201 12.03 -12.03 2.37
CA SER A 201 13.46 -11.76 2.25
C SER A 201 13.81 -10.27 2.48
N ALA A 202 15.08 -9.98 2.78
CA ALA A 202 15.60 -8.61 2.84
C ALA A 202 15.40 -7.84 1.52
N ALA A 203 15.53 -8.52 0.37
CA ALA A 203 15.29 -7.93 -0.94
C ALA A 203 13.81 -7.57 -1.16
N ALA A 204 12.88 -8.42 -0.72
CA ALA A 204 11.44 -8.14 -0.79
C ALA A 204 11.05 -6.97 0.12
N ALA A 205 11.59 -6.92 1.33
CA ALA A 205 11.40 -5.82 2.27
C ALA A 205 11.93 -4.49 1.70
N ARG A 206 13.14 -4.49 1.12
CA ARG A 206 13.73 -3.32 0.46
C ARG A 206 12.84 -2.83 -0.69
N GLU A 207 12.40 -3.75 -1.56
CA GLU A 207 11.54 -3.39 -2.69
C GLU A 207 10.19 -2.84 -2.22
N TYR A 208 9.65 -3.34 -1.11
CA TYR A 208 8.43 -2.80 -0.52
C TYR A 208 8.63 -1.33 -0.09
N ARG A 209 9.68 -1.02 0.69
CA ARG A 209 10.03 0.36 1.10
C ARG A 209 10.26 1.26 -0.11
N ARG A 210 11.06 0.78 -1.09
CA ARG A 210 11.32 1.51 -2.33
C ARG A 210 10.02 1.86 -3.08
N ASN A 211 9.05 0.94 -3.11
CA ASN A 211 7.74 1.20 -3.73
C ASN A 211 6.95 2.26 -2.98
N LEU A 212 7.02 2.34 -1.64
CA LEU A 212 6.39 3.41 -0.87
C LEU A 212 7.02 4.78 -1.19
N LEU A 213 8.35 4.86 -1.30
CA LEU A 213 9.03 6.09 -1.71
C LEU A 213 8.66 6.50 -3.14
N LYS A 214 8.52 5.55 -4.06
CA LYS A 214 8.04 5.81 -5.43
C LYS A 214 6.57 6.26 -5.45
N ASP A 215 5.71 5.69 -4.59
CA ASP A 215 4.33 6.14 -4.45
C ASP A 215 4.28 7.60 -4.00
N TYR A 216 5.07 7.96 -2.98
CA TYR A 216 5.14 9.34 -2.51
C TYR A 216 5.68 10.28 -3.59
N ALA A 217 6.80 9.93 -4.24
CA ALA A 217 7.37 10.73 -5.32
C ALA A 217 6.43 10.88 -6.53
N GLY A 218 5.58 9.89 -6.81
CA GLY A 218 4.64 9.91 -7.93
C GLY A 218 3.34 10.64 -7.63
N TYR A 219 2.70 10.35 -6.49
CA TYR A 219 1.37 10.91 -6.19
C TYR A 219 1.39 12.25 -5.44
N VAL A 220 2.55 12.62 -4.84
CA VAL A 220 2.72 13.85 -4.05
C VAL A 220 3.74 14.76 -4.73
N GLN A 221 3.55 15.01 -6.04
CA GLN A 221 4.38 15.95 -6.81
C GLN A 221 3.93 17.39 -6.61
N ASP A 222 2.62 17.60 -6.56
CA ASP A 222 1.99 18.87 -6.29
C ASP A 222 2.01 19.15 -4.79
N PRO A 223 2.57 20.29 -4.35
CA PRO A 223 2.54 20.69 -2.94
C PRO A 223 1.13 20.75 -2.34
N ASP A 224 0.10 21.04 -3.12
CA ASP A 224 -1.29 21.11 -2.67
C ASP A 224 -1.88 19.71 -2.38
N LYS A 225 -1.21 18.62 -2.83
CA LYS A 225 -1.57 17.25 -2.52
C LYS A 225 -0.83 16.71 -1.28
N ASP A 226 0.12 17.47 -0.73
CA ASP A 226 0.87 17.09 0.48
C ASP A 226 0.24 17.69 1.74
N PHE A 227 0.21 16.91 2.80
CA PHE A 227 -0.31 17.33 4.09
C PHE A 227 0.42 16.61 5.24
N PRO A 228 0.42 17.16 6.47
CA PRO A 228 1.05 16.54 7.63
C PRO A 228 0.38 15.21 8.00
N LEU A 229 1.15 14.24 8.50
CA LEU A 229 0.57 13.00 9.03
C LEU A 229 -0.44 13.23 10.16
N SER A 230 -0.24 14.28 10.95
CA SER A 230 -1.16 14.71 12.00
C SER A 230 -2.55 15.15 11.50
N GLU A 231 -2.71 15.35 10.20
CA GLU A 231 -3.98 15.70 9.55
C GLU A 231 -4.59 14.51 8.78
N PHE A 232 -3.89 13.39 8.69
CA PHE A 232 -4.42 12.22 8.00
C PHE A 232 -5.61 11.62 8.74
N MET A 233 -6.75 11.48 8.07
CA MET A 233 -7.95 10.85 8.62
C MET A 233 -8.29 9.53 7.93
N SER A 234 -8.34 9.53 6.59
CA SER A 234 -8.73 8.37 5.80
C SER A 234 -8.21 8.46 4.36
N ARG A 235 -8.23 7.32 3.67
CA ARG A 235 -7.82 7.21 2.27
C ARG A 235 -8.97 7.55 1.34
N HIS A 236 -8.70 8.45 0.38
CA HIS A 236 -9.62 8.77 -0.73
C HIS A 236 -8.89 9.08 -2.05
N SER A 237 -7.54 9.03 -2.07
CA SER A 237 -6.73 9.25 -3.27
C SER A 237 -5.41 8.48 -3.21
N GLY A 238 -4.64 8.53 -4.32
CA GLY A 238 -3.27 8.02 -4.35
C GLY A 238 -2.34 8.79 -3.39
N ALA A 239 -2.50 10.12 -3.29
CA ALA A 239 -1.71 10.96 -2.39
C ALA A 239 -2.01 10.65 -0.91
N THR A 240 -3.30 10.58 -0.52
CA THR A 240 -3.68 10.24 0.86
C THR A 240 -3.20 8.84 1.26
N ARG A 241 -3.17 7.88 0.31
CA ARG A 241 -2.57 6.56 0.54
C ARG A 241 -1.05 6.65 0.72
N ALA A 242 -0.35 7.39 -0.15
CA ALA A 242 1.10 7.51 -0.07
C ALA A 242 1.56 8.14 1.25
N ILE A 243 0.76 9.05 1.81
CA ILE A 243 1.04 9.71 3.09
C ILE A 243 0.55 8.85 4.26
N GLY A 244 -0.74 8.58 4.36
CA GLY A 244 -1.35 7.94 5.54
C GLY A 244 -0.94 6.48 5.74
N TYR A 245 -0.66 5.75 4.66
CA TYR A 245 -0.16 4.37 4.71
C TYR A 245 1.36 4.33 4.52
N GLY A 246 1.88 4.97 3.47
CA GLY A 246 3.27 4.85 3.07
C GLY A 246 4.24 5.63 3.97
N LYS A 247 4.10 6.95 4.08
CA LYS A 247 4.94 7.79 4.98
C LYS A 247 4.79 7.34 6.42
N SER A 248 3.55 7.06 6.88
CA SER A 248 3.26 6.59 8.22
C SER A 248 4.00 5.27 8.53
N MET A 249 3.91 4.27 7.65
CA MET A 249 4.65 3.01 7.79
C MET A 249 6.17 3.26 7.87
N MET A 250 6.72 4.13 7.01
CA MET A 250 8.14 4.44 7.01
C MET A 250 8.58 5.18 8.29
N VAL A 251 7.71 5.98 8.90
CA VAL A 251 7.98 6.59 10.22
C VAL A 251 8.15 5.51 11.28
N PHE A 252 7.26 4.52 11.34
CA PHE A 252 7.41 3.38 12.26
C PHE A 252 8.68 2.58 11.96
N HIS A 253 9.01 2.36 10.68
CA HIS A 253 10.25 1.69 10.28
C HIS A 253 11.51 2.45 10.73
N MET A 254 11.54 3.77 10.57
CA MET A 254 12.68 4.59 11.05
C MET A 254 12.80 4.57 12.57
N ILE A 255 11.68 4.58 13.30
CA ILE A 255 11.67 4.45 14.77
C ILE A 255 12.22 3.07 15.18
N ASP A 256 11.76 1.99 14.57
CA ASP A 256 12.24 0.64 14.84
C ASP A 256 13.76 0.54 14.69
N ARG A 257 14.30 1.07 13.61
CA ARG A 257 15.75 1.11 13.38
C ARG A 257 16.51 1.96 14.41
N LEU A 258 15.89 3.02 14.89
CA LEU A 258 16.52 3.93 15.88
C LEU A 258 16.52 3.35 17.28
N VAL A 259 15.40 2.77 17.73
CA VAL A 259 15.24 2.23 19.08
C VAL A 259 15.70 0.77 19.20
N GLY A 260 15.79 0.06 18.08
CA GLY A 260 16.05 -1.38 17.99
C GLY A 260 14.79 -2.23 18.07
N HIS A 261 14.76 -3.31 17.29
CA HIS A 261 13.55 -4.12 17.04
C HIS A 261 12.90 -4.68 18.31
N ASP A 262 13.69 -5.20 19.26
CA ASP A 262 13.15 -5.72 20.52
C ASP A 262 12.49 -4.64 21.37
N ALA A 263 13.07 -3.44 21.42
CA ALA A 263 12.52 -2.29 22.12
C ALA A 263 11.25 -1.78 21.42
N PHE A 264 11.24 -1.76 20.09
CA PHE A 264 10.08 -1.40 19.30
C PHE A 264 8.90 -2.33 19.58
N LEU A 265 9.11 -3.65 19.54
CA LEU A 265 8.06 -4.63 19.85
C LEU A 265 7.60 -4.55 21.32
N ALA A 266 8.51 -4.27 22.26
CA ALA A 266 8.16 -4.06 23.66
C ALA A 266 7.24 -2.84 23.82
N ALA A 267 7.54 -1.73 23.13
CA ALA A 267 6.70 -0.53 23.13
C ALA A 267 5.32 -0.79 22.51
N LEU A 268 5.22 -1.53 21.39
CA LEU A 268 3.93 -1.93 20.81
C LEU A 268 3.07 -2.68 21.83
N ARG A 269 3.67 -3.63 22.55
CA ARG A 269 2.96 -4.40 23.59
C ARG A 269 2.51 -3.51 24.75
N THR A 270 3.32 -2.53 25.13
CA THR A 270 2.97 -1.55 26.16
C THR A 270 1.75 -0.73 25.73
N VAL A 271 1.78 -0.13 24.54
CA VAL A 271 0.65 0.65 24.03
C VAL A 271 -0.60 -0.22 23.89
N ALA A 272 -0.49 -1.43 23.37
CA ALA A 272 -1.62 -2.35 23.22
C ALA A 272 -2.25 -2.73 24.58
N ALA A 273 -1.45 -2.86 25.63
CA ALA A 273 -1.93 -3.19 26.96
C ALA A 273 -2.52 -1.98 27.71
N GLU A 274 -1.85 -0.83 27.62
CA GLU A 274 -2.25 0.38 28.36
C GLU A 274 -3.46 1.08 27.72
N HIS A 275 -3.59 0.99 26.38
CA HIS A 275 -4.68 1.59 25.62
C HIS A 275 -5.71 0.57 25.13
N GLN A 276 -5.78 -0.62 25.73
CA GLN A 276 -6.78 -1.61 25.33
C GLN A 276 -8.19 -1.06 25.56
N TYR A 277 -8.97 -0.93 24.49
CA TYR A 277 -10.31 -0.32 24.41
C TYR A 277 -10.33 1.18 24.81
N LEU A 278 -9.21 1.85 24.64
CA LEU A 278 -9.02 3.28 24.83
C LEU A 278 -8.38 3.91 23.60
N PRO A 279 -8.55 5.23 23.40
CA PRO A 279 -7.81 5.96 22.37
C PRO A 279 -6.30 5.99 22.64
N ALA A 280 -5.49 5.93 21.59
CA ALA A 280 -4.07 6.24 21.62
C ALA A 280 -3.74 7.25 20.51
N SER A 281 -2.85 8.18 20.85
CA SER A 281 -2.33 9.21 19.94
C SER A 281 -0.96 8.82 19.40
N TRP A 282 -0.46 9.54 18.39
CA TRP A 282 0.94 9.47 17.98
C TRP A 282 1.90 9.75 19.15
N GLY A 283 1.52 10.67 20.07
CA GLY A 283 2.30 11.01 21.25
C GLY A 283 2.50 9.83 22.19
N ASP A 284 1.47 9.00 22.38
CA ASP A 284 1.54 7.80 23.20
C ASP A 284 2.54 6.79 22.60
N PHE A 285 2.50 6.57 21.28
CA PHE A 285 3.49 5.72 20.58
C PHE A 285 4.91 6.27 20.70
N LEU A 286 5.13 7.57 20.42
CA LEU A 286 6.46 8.17 20.52
C LEU A 286 7.02 8.07 21.95
N THR A 287 6.17 8.26 22.95
CA THR A 287 6.54 8.12 24.37
C THR A 287 6.93 6.69 24.70
N ALA A 288 6.14 5.71 24.29
CA ALA A 288 6.43 4.30 24.52
C ALA A 288 7.72 3.84 23.83
N PHE A 289 7.91 4.21 22.56
CA PHE A 289 9.14 3.88 21.81
C PHE A 289 10.39 4.54 22.42
N GLY A 290 10.29 5.82 22.79
CA GLY A 290 11.39 6.53 23.44
C GLY A 290 11.79 5.90 24.78
N ALA A 291 10.81 5.54 25.59
CA ALA A 291 11.03 4.88 26.88
C ALA A 291 11.67 3.49 26.71
N ALA A 292 11.15 2.67 25.80
CA ALA A 292 11.66 1.32 25.57
C ALA A 292 13.08 1.31 24.98
N GLY A 293 13.38 2.22 24.04
CA GLY A 293 14.68 2.32 23.38
C GLY A 293 15.71 3.20 24.10
N GLY A 294 15.30 3.90 25.15
CA GLY A 294 16.18 4.88 25.82
C GLY A 294 16.59 6.05 24.91
N GLN A 295 15.71 6.44 23.97
CA GLN A 295 15.97 7.47 22.96
C GLN A 295 15.04 8.67 23.15
N ASP A 296 15.54 9.87 22.85
CA ASP A 296 14.70 11.06 22.77
C ASP A 296 14.08 11.17 21.36
N LEU A 297 12.77 10.95 21.28
CA LEU A 297 12.00 11.06 20.04
C LEU A 297 11.26 12.40 19.89
N ALA A 298 11.55 13.40 20.73
CA ALA A 298 10.87 14.70 20.66
C ALA A 298 10.98 15.38 19.29
N SER A 299 12.10 15.18 18.58
CA SER A 299 12.29 15.72 17.23
C SER A 299 11.48 15.01 16.15
N PHE A 300 10.95 13.81 16.40
CA PHE A 300 10.15 13.06 15.40
C PHE A 300 8.82 13.74 15.09
N ARG A 301 8.13 14.24 16.13
CA ARG A 301 6.83 14.90 15.96
C ARG A 301 6.89 16.08 14.98
N PRO A 302 7.64 17.17 15.22
CA PRO A 302 7.68 18.32 14.33
C PRO A 302 8.22 18.00 12.95
N GLN A 303 9.07 16.99 12.83
CA GLN A 303 9.79 16.64 11.63
C GLN A 303 9.01 15.69 10.70
N TRP A 304 8.30 14.70 11.25
CA TRP A 304 7.67 13.64 10.49
C TRP A 304 6.15 13.67 10.52
N LEU A 305 5.55 14.18 11.62
CA LEU A 305 4.10 14.20 11.80
C LEU A 305 3.48 15.54 11.42
N GLU A 306 4.11 16.66 11.77
CA GLU A 306 3.55 18.00 11.63
C GLU A 306 4.03 18.74 10.37
N ARG A 307 5.06 18.21 9.71
CA ARG A 307 5.64 18.82 8.51
C ARG A 307 5.31 18.02 7.26
N THR A 308 4.96 18.73 6.19
CA THR A 308 4.87 18.19 4.82
C THR A 308 6.25 17.92 4.24
N GLY A 309 6.32 17.27 3.10
CA GLY A 309 7.57 16.99 2.41
C GLY A 309 8.32 15.77 2.94
N ALA A 310 9.49 15.60 2.35
CA ALA A 310 10.50 14.62 2.68
C ALA A 310 11.87 15.17 2.30
N PRO A 311 12.96 14.82 3.01
CA PRO A 311 14.30 15.26 2.65
C PRO A 311 14.70 14.71 1.28
N SER A 312 15.34 15.53 0.45
CA SER A 312 16.14 15.09 -0.69
C SER A 312 17.60 15.07 -0.28
N LEU A 313 18.31 14.02 -0.69
CA LEU A 313 19.73 13.85 -0.38
C LEU A 313 20.57 13.93 -1.66
N ALA A 314 21.81 14.45 -1.54
CA ALA A 314 22.81 14.38 -2.59
C ALA A 314 24.14 13.93 -2.01
N LEU A 315 24.89 13.15 -2.80
CA LEU A 315 26.24 12.70 -2.50
C LEU A 315 27.22 13.48 -3.39
N GLU A 316 28.06 14.31 -2.78
CA GLU A 316 28.97 15.24 -3.46
C GLU A 316 30.43 15.02 -3.03
N ASP A 317 31.38 15.52 -3.82
CA ASP A 317 32.80 15.57 -3.51
C ASP A 317 33.43 14.23 -3.09
N VAL A 318 32.99 13.13 -3.73
CA VAL A 318 33.48 11.79 -3.37
C VAL A 318 34.91 11.60 -3.81
N ALA A 319 35.81 11.30 -2.86
CA ALA A 319 37.21 10.99 -3.11
C ALA A 319 37.62 9.69 -2.41
N PHE A 320 38.20 8.76 -3.18
CA PHE A 320 38.70 7.48 -2.71
C PHE A 320 40.23 7.56 -2.53
N ALA A 321 40.69 7.42 -1.29
CA ALA A 321 42.11 7.19 -0.97
C ALA A 321 42.35 5.70 -0.67
N ASP A 322 43.57 5.31 -0.39
CA ASP A 322 43.92 3.90 -0.18
C ASP A 322 43.35 3.33 1.13
N ASP A 323 43.14 4.16 2.13
CA ASP A 323 42.70 3.76 3.48
C ASP A 323 41.41 4.46 3.94
N GLN A 324 40.84 5.34 3.10
CA GLN A 324 39.64 6.09 3.44
C GLN A 324 38.81 6.53 2.22
N VAL A 325 37.57 6.85 2.45
CA VAL A 325 36.70 7.57 1.52
C VAL A 325 36.21 8.86 2.18
N SER A 326 36.32 9.99 1.48
CA SER A 326 35.76 11.28 1.89
C SER A 326 34.63 11.68 0.94
N PHE A 327 33.61 12.34 1.49
CA PHE A 327 32.44 12.79 0.72
C PHE A 327 31.65 13.82 1.51
N THR A 328 30.74 14.51 0.84
CA THR A 328 29.80 15.44 1.42
C THR A 328 28.38 14.92 1.23
N LEU A 329 27.58 14.89 2.30
CA LEU A 329 26.14 14.72 2.20
C LEU A 329 25.47 16.08 2.26
N ARG A 330 24.64 16.36 1.26
CA ARG A 330 23.77 17.54 1.24
C ARG A 330 22.32 17.08 1.37
N GLN A 331 21.55 17.78 2.20
CA GLN A 331 20.08 17.63 2.24
C GLN A 331 19.38 18.93 1.85
N SER A 332 18.16 18.80 1.35
CA SER A 332 17.31 19.96 1.04
C SER A 332 16.87 20.71 2.29
N GLU A 333 16.57 21.99 2.12
CA GLU A 333 15.89 22.80 3.15
C GLU A 333 14.37 22.65 3.06
N PRO A 334 13.69 22.65 4.21
CA PRO A 334 14.19 22.70 5.59
C PRO A 334 14.86 21.38 5.99
N THR A 335 15.95 21.47 6.73
CA THR A 335 16.76 20.32 7.15
C THR A 335 16.00 19.36 8.07
N TYR A 336 16.40 18.09 8.03
CA TYR A 336 15.96 17.03 8.91
C TYR A 336 17.11 16.52 9.78
N ILE A 337 16.80 15.99 10.92
CA ILE A 337 17.73 15.21 11.73
C ILE A 337 17.63 13.76 11.25
N LEU A 338 18.65 13.27 10.59
CA LEU A 338 18.66 11.97 9.93
C LEU A 338 19.78 11.08 10.46
N ASP A 339 19.48 9.79 10.63
CA ASP A 339 20.46 8.72 10.78
C ASP A 339 20.58 8.00 9.44
N VAL A 340 21.53 8.43 8.62
CA VAL A 340 21.68 8.05 7.22
C VAL A 340 22.50 6.76 7.09
N PRO A 341 21.94 5.67 6.57
CA PRO A 341 22.69 4.46 6.26
C PRO A 341 23.62 4.70 5.07
N VAL A 342 24.91 4.35 5.24
CA VAL A 342 25.92 4.44 4.18
C VAL A 342 26.67 3.13 4.09
N VAL A 343 26.77 2.59 2.89
CA VAL A 343 27.55 1.37 2.60
C VAL A 343 28.77 1.74 1.81
N VAL A 344 29.94 1.37 2.34
CA VAL A 344 31.23 1.49 1.64
C VAL A 344 31.71 0.09 1.28
N GLY A 345 31.87 -0.18 -0.02
CA GLY A 345 32.25 -1.49 -0.55
C GLY A 345 33.65 -1.51 -1.11
N GLY A 346 34.33 -2.64 -0.97
CA GLY A 346 35.67 -2.90 -1.48
C GLY A 346 36.02 -4.39 -1.50
N PRO A 347 37.28 -4.77 -1.78
CA PRO A 347 37.72 -6.16 -1.84
C PRO A 347 37.51 -6.95 -0.54
N ALA A 348 37.43 -6.26 0.61
CA ALA A 348 37.19 -6.87 1.92
C ALA A 348 35.69 -7.08 2.22
N GLY A 349 34.81 -6.72 1.30
CA GLY A 349 33.36 -6.75 1.47
C GLY A 349 32.76 -5.37 1.73
N ASP A 350 31.49 -5.36 2.11
CA ASP A 350 30.73 -4.16 2.41
C ASP A 350 30.79 -3.82 3.90
N GLN A 351 30.97 -2.54 4.19
CA GLN A 351 30.93 -1.97 5.54
C GLN A 351 29.74 -1.01 5.63
N GLU A 352 28.87 -1.27 6.59
CA GLU A 352 27.71 -0.42 6.85
C GLU A 352 28.05 0.61 7.94
N HIS A 353 27.63 1.84 7.72
CA HIS A 353 27.74 2.95 8.67
C HIS A 353 26.37 3.63 8.80
N VAL A 354 26.09 4.19 9.98
CA VAL A 354 24.95 5.08 10.19
C VAL A 354 25.51 6.45 10.57
N LEU A 355 25.24 7.45 9.74
CA LEU A 355 25.80 8.79 9.87
C LEU A 355 24.72 9.78 10.29
N ARG A 356 24.98 10.50 11.39
CA ARG A 356 24.08 11.56 11.85
C ARG A 356 24.24 12.80 10.99
N VAL A 357 23.18 13.24 10.34
CA VAL A 357 23.12 14.45 9.51
C VAL A 357 22.08 15.41 10.09
N THR A 358 22.48 16.63 10.42
CA THR A 358 21.62 17.67 11.00
C THR A 358 21.62 18.95 10.18
N ASP A 359 22.69 19.18 9.44
CA ASP A 359 22.93 20.41 8.68
C ASP A 359 22.64 20.20 7.19
N ALA A 360 22.42 21.27 6.46
CA ALA A 360 22.20 21.22 5.01
C ALA A 360 23.39 20.63 4.25
N VAL A 361 24.59 20.77 4.79
CA VAL A 361 25.85 20.26 4.19
C VAL A 361 26.71 19.65 5.29
N THR A 362 27.02 18.38 5.20
CA THR A 362 27.82 17.66 6.20
C THR A 362 28.94 16.86 5.54
N PRO A 363 30.22 17.21 5.72
CA PRO A 363 31.35 16.44 5.22
C PRO A 363 31.63 15.22 6.12
N PHE A 364 32.05 14.12 5.50
CA PHE A 364 32.44 12.88 6.18
C PHE A 364 33.75 12.33 5.65
N VAL A 365 34.47 11.64 6.54
CA VAL A 365 35.64 10.82 6.22
C VAL A 365 35.48 9.48 6.92
N LEU A 366 35.37 8.41 6.16
CA LEU A 366 35.25 7.05 6.68
C LEU A 366 36.54 6.27 6.40
N LYS A 367 37.03 5.55 7.40
CA LYS A 367 38.18 4.62 7.23
C LYS A 367 37.70 3.40 6.48
N ALA A 368 38.25 3.15 5.31
CA ALA A 368 37.85 2.03 4.44
C ALA A 368 38.98 1.68 3.48
N SER A 369 39.83 0.72 3.88
CA SER A 369 40.96 0.29 3.07
C SER A 369 40.53 -0.36 1.76
N GLY A 370 41.03 0.16 0.65
CA GLY A 370 40.71 -0.37 -0.69
C GLY A 370 39.27 -0.14 -1.12
N ALA A 371 38.58 0.85 -0.57
CA ALA A 371 37.21 1.17 -0.95
C ALA A 371 37.12 1.47 -2.46
N THR A 372 36.15 0.85 -3.14
CA THR A 372 35.89 1.02 -4.57
C THR A 372 34.52 1.58 -4.88
N ARG A 373 33.62 1.59 -3.92
CA ARG A 373 32.26 2.14 -4.06
C ARG A 373 31.72 2.70 -2.75
N ILE A 374 30.81 3.64 -2.86
CA ILE A 374 29.99 4.15 -1.77
C ILE A 374 28.53 4.24 -2.23
N SER A 375 27.60 3.95 -1.34
CA SER A 375 26.16 4.09 -1.57
C SER A 375 25.49 4.62 -0.32
N VAL A 376 24.62 5.62 -0.49
CA VAL A 376 23.84 6.24 0.58
C VAL A 376 22.42 5.70 0.52
N ASP A 377 21.93 5.18 1.63
CA ASP A 377 20.59 4.58 1.80
C ASP A 377 20.23 3.57 0.68
N PRO A 378 21.10 2.60 0.35
CA PRO A 378 20.86 1.68 -0.77
C PRO A 378 19.65 0.77 -0.55
N ASP A 379 19.26 0.56 0.71
CA ASP A 379 18.15 -0.30 1.11
C ASP A 379 16.85 0.47 1.42
N CYS A 380 16.80 1.78 1.11
CA CYS A 380 15.62 2.63 1.29
C CYS A 380 15.08 2.58 2.73
N HIS A 381 15.95 2.75 3.71
CA HIS A 381 15.58 2.78 5.13
C HIS A 381 15.05 4.14 5.58
N LEU A 382 15.34 5.22 4.83
CA LEU A 382 14.85 6.56 5.13
C LEU A 382 13.59 6.88 4.33
N PHE A 383 12.64 7.54 4.96
CA PHE A 383 11.59 8.23 4.20
C PHE A 383 12.21 9.48 3.59
N ARG A 384 12.52 9.44 2.31
CA ARG A 384 13.11 10.52 1.53
C ARG A 384 12.48 10.63 0.16
N ARG A 385 12.61 11.77 -0.46
CA ARG A 385 12.24 11.94 -1.87
C ARG A 385 13.32 11.28 -2.73
N LEU A 386 12.89 10.33 -3.56
CA LEU A 386 13.79 9.72 -4.54
C LEU A 386 14.18 10.73 -5.62
N ASP A 387 15.43 10.69 -6.07
CA ASP A 387 15.84 11.39 -7.27
C ASP A 387 15.14 10.75 -8.50
N PRO A 388 14.73 11.52 -9.52
CA PRO A 388 14.13 10.96 -10.72
C PRO A 388 14.94 9.84 -11.39
N ALA A 389 16.28 9.86 -11.29
CA ALA A 389 17.13 8.81 -11.81
C ALA A 389 17.01 7.48 -11.04
N GLU A 390 16.55 7.51 -9.78
CA GLU A 390 16.30 6.31 -8.99
C GLU A 390 14.95 5.64 -9.31
N ILE A 391 14.12 6.28 -10.15
CA ILE A 391 12.75 5.83 -10.43
C ILE A 391 12.68 5.41 -11.90
N GLU A 392 12.41 4.14 -12.15
CA GLU A 392 12.04 3.69 -13.49
C GLU A 392 10.67 4.28 -13.89
N PRO A 393 10.46 4.61 -15.18
CA PRO A 393 9.14 5.01 -15.67
C PRO A 393 8.12 3.91 -15.42
N THR A 394 6.98 4.25 -14.80
CA THR A 394 5.89 3.33 -14.50
C THR A 394 4.53 3.95 -14.84
N LEU A 395 3.51 3.11 -15.03
CA LEU A 395 2.15 3.57 -15.31
C LEU A 395 1.62 4.52 -14.21
N ARG A 396 2.06 4.32 -12.96
CA ARG A 396 1.69 5.16 -11.82
C ARG A 396 1.98 6.64 -12.05
N GLN A 397 3.15 6.94 -12.64
CA GLN A 397 3.54 8.33 -12.90
C GLN A 397 2.59 9.02 -13.90
N VAL A 398 1.94 8.27 -14.78
CA VAL A 398 0.91 8.81 -15.68
C VAL A 398 -0.42 8.97 -14.96
N PHE A 399 -0.81 8.00 -14.12
CA PHE A 399 -2.05 8.08 -13.33
C PHE A 399 -2.03 9.15 -12.23
N ALA A 400 -0.85 9.66 -11.87
CA ALA A 400 -0.69 10.68 -10.84
C ALA A 400 -1.05 12.09 -11.31
N HIS A 401 -1.18 12.28 -12.62
CA HIS A 401 -1.48 13.57 -13.24
C HIS A 401 -2.95 13.70 -13.61
N ASP A 402 -3.53 14.84 -13.30
CA ASP A 402 -4.88 15.21 -13.70
C ASP A 402 -4.90 15.80 -15.12
N ASP A 403 -3.77 16.37 -15.58
CA ASP A 403 -3.55 17.03 -16.87
C ASP A 403 -2.89 16.09 -17.91
N VAL A 404 -3.54 14.98 -18.20
CA VAL A 404 -3.06 13.99 -19.16
C VAL A 404 -3.47 14.38 -20.58
N ALA A 405 -2.51 14.44 -21.51
CA ALA A 405 -2.78 14.65 -22.92
C ALA A 405 -2.67 13.35 -23.72
N PHE A 406 -3.52 13.21 -24.73
CA PHE A 406 -3.60 12.03 -25.58
C PHE A 406 -3.20 12.32 -27.00
N THR A 407 -2.62 11.32 -27.67
CA THR A 407 -2.43 11.34 -29.12
C THR A 407 -2.63 9.93 -29.68
N THR A 408 -2.93 9.86 -30.97
CA THR A 408 -3.10 8.57 -31.66
C THR A 408 -2.39 8.61 -33.00
N GLY A 409 -1.64 7.56 -33.34
CA GLY A 409 -0.99 7.42 -34.63
C GLY A 409 -1.94 7.14 -35.79
N GLU A 410 -3.12 6.59 -35.50
CA GLU A 410 -4.20 6.34 -36.45
C GLU A 410 -5.54 6.78 -35.84
N ALA A 411 -6.42 7.39 -36.66
CA ALA A 411 -7.75 7.76 -36.19
C ALA A 411 -8.53 6.51 -35.72
N ASN A 412 -8.85 6.47 -34.44
CA ASN A 412 -9.55 5.35 -33.81
C ASN A 412 -10.70 5.88 -32.93
N PRO A 413 -11.96 5.56 -33.24
CA PRO A 413 -13.09 5.99 -32.42
C PRO A 413 -13.00 5.55 -30.95
N ALA A 414 -12.43 4.38 -30.71
CA ALA A 414 -12.25 3.84 -29.35
C ALA A 414 -11.12 4.55 -28.57
N ALA A 415 -10.28 5.36 -29.22
CA ALA A 415 -9.26 6.14 -28.53
C ALA A 415 -9.89 7.19 -27.61
N ARG A 416 -10.98 7.81 -28.04
CA ARG A 416 -11.72 8.78 -27.22
C ARG A 416 -12.38 8.10 -26.01
N GLU A 417 -13.06 6.98 -26.23
CA GLU A 417 -13.69 6.19 -25.17
C GLU A 417 -12.63 5.70 -24.14
N PHE A 418 -11.45 5.29 -24.62
CA PHE A 418 -10.33 4.96 -23.75
C PHE A 418 -9.86 6.16 -22.93
N ALA A 419 -9.71 7.33 -23.55
CA ALA A 419 -9.23 8.54 -22.87
C ALA A 419 -10.24 9.07 -21.85
N GLU A 420 -11.53 9.05 -22.16
CA GLU A 420 -12.62 9.38 -21.23
C GLU A 420 -12.61 8.47 -20.01
N ALA A 421 -12.47 7.15 -20.21
CA ALA A 421 -12.37 6.18 -19.12
C ALA A 421 -11.06 6.29 -18.32
N PHE A 422 -9.97 6.74 -18.95
CA PHE A 422 -8.65 6.89 -18.32
C PHE A 422 -8.57 8.12 -17.41
N THR A 423 -9.19 9.23 -17.78
CA THR A 423 -9.16 10.50 -17.05
C THR A 423 -10.44 10.81 -16.29
N GLU A 424 -11.46 9.94 -16.41
CA GLU A 424 -12.79 10.15 -15.81
C GLU A 424 -13.41 11.52 -16.22
N THR A 425 -13.09 12.01 -17.43
CA THR A 425 -13.61 13.26 -17.99
C THR A 425 -14.24 13.05 -19.37
N ASP A 426 -15.31 13.78 -19.68
CA ASP A 426 -16.02 13.72 -20.96
C ASP A 426 -15.28 14.50 -22.09
N ASP A 427 -14.25 15.27 -21.76
CA ASP A 427 -13.50 16.09 -22.73
C ASP A 427 -11.97 15.95 -22.59
N PRO A 428 -11.40 14.76 -22.89
CA PRO A 428 -9.96 14.55 -22.84
C PRO A 428 -9.21 15.36 -23.92
N VAL A 429 -8.03 15.85 -23.58
CA VAL A 429 -7.20 16.66 -24.47
C VAL A 429 -6.50 15.78 -25.50
N PHE A 430 -6.84 15.93 -26.79
CA PHE A 430 -6.20 15.22 -27.90
C PHE A 430 -5.34 16.14 -28.77
N SER A 431 -4.13 15.66 -29.09
CA SER A 431 -3.25 16.25 -30.10
C SER A 431 -3.36 15.53 -31.43
N THR A 432 -3.14 16.24 -32.53
CA THR A 432 -3.42 15.76 -33.89
C THR A 432 -2.23 15.12 -34.61
N ASP A 433 -1.01 15.26 -34.10
CA ASP A 433 0.24 15.00 -34.83
C ASP A 433 1.29 14.19 -34.05
N GLU A 434 0.86 13.34 -33.12
CA GLU A 434 1.75 12.57 -32.22
C GLU A 434 2.70 13.45 -31.37
N THR A 435 2.48 14.77 -31.31
CA THR A 435 3.14 15.69 -30.39
C THR A 435 2.23 15.98 -29.21
N LEU A 436 2.80 15.93 -28.03
CA LEU A 436 2.07 16.20 -26.80
C LEU A 436 2.33 17.64 -26.34
N PRO A 437 1.31 18.36 -25.82
CA PRO A 437 1.49 19.71 -25.30
C PRO A 437 2.58 19.75 -24.23
N ALA A 438 3.45 20.75 -24.26
CA ALA A 438 4.50 20.90 -23.25
C ALA A 438 3.95 21.16 -21.84
N ALA A 439 2.73 21.70 -21.75
CA ALA A 439 2.07 21.96 -20.47
C ALA A 439 1.46 20.72 -19.82
N ALA A 440 1.30 19.60 -20.55
CA ALA A 440 0.75 18.38 -19.99
C ALA A 440 1.76 17.70 -19.06
N GLY A 441 1.31 17.34 -17.85
CA GLY A 441 2.13 16.65 -16.86
C GLY A 441 2.47 15.23 -17.26
N ALA A 442 1.56 14.57 -18.01
CA ALA A 442 1.78 13.24 -18.57
C ALA A 442 1.17 13.10 -19.98
N GLY A 443 1.59 12.08 -20.72
CA GLY A 443 1.08 11.82 -22.05
C GLY A 443 0.73 10.35 -22.30
N VAL A 444 -0.31 10.14 -23.10
CA VAL A 444 -0.70 8.79 -23.56
C VAL A 444 -0.73 8.77 -25.09
N MET A 445 0.05 7.85 -25.67
CA MET A 445 0.12 7.64 -27.09
C MET A 445 -0.55 6.31 -27.46
N ILE A 446 -1.66 6.37 -28.17
CA ILE A 446 -2.45 5.21 -28.56
C ILE A 446 -2.04 4.76 -29.96
N ASN A 447 -1.57 3.52 -30.09
CA ASN A 447 -1.03 2.96 -31.33
C ASN A 447 -0.06 3.92 -32.05
N PRO A 448 1.01 4.40 -31.37
CA PRO A 448 1.96 5.33 -31.95
C PRO A 448 2.59 4.76 -33.21
N SER A 449 3.00 5.65 -34.13
CA SER A 449 3.69 5.27 -35.37
C SER A 449 5.01 4.54 -35.09
N ALA A 450 5.51 3.82 -36.07
CA ALA A 450 6.81 3.15 -35.96
C ALA A 450 7.96 4.15 -35.74
N ALA A 451 7.83 5.39 -36.20
CA ALA A 451 8.82 6.44 -35.98
C ALA A 451 8.82 6.92 -34.52
N ALA A 452 7.64 7.19 -33.96
CA ALA A 452 7.47 7.53 -32.54
C ALA A 452 7.94 6.37 -31.64
N ALA A 453 7.51 5.14 -31.94
CA ALA A 453 7.93 3.96 -31.21
C ALA A 453 9.47 3.79 -31.19
N LYS A 454 10.14 3.95 -32.32
CA LYS A 454 11.61 3.84 -32.40
C LYS A 454 12.34 4.89 -31.56
N ARG A 455 11.75 6.08 -31.41
CA ARG A 455 12.34 7.18 -30.64
C ARG A 455 12.17 6.96 -29.13
N LEU A 456 11.04 6.39 -28.71
CA LEU A 456 10.59 6.40 -27.32
C LEU A 456 10.88 5.08 -26.60
N LEU A 457 10.87 3.95 -27.32
CA LEU A 457 11.00 2.64 -26.69
C LEU A 457 12.46 2.33 -26.33
N PRO A 458 12.68 1.65 -25.18
CA PRO A 458 14.00 1.22 -24.77
C PRO A 458 14.69 0.31 -25.81
N GLU A 459 16.01 0.24 -25.75
CA GLU A 459 16.80 -0.68 -26.60
C GLU A 459 16.35 -2.13 -26.38
N GLY A 460 16.24 -2.89 -27.46
CA GLY A 460 15.75 -4.28 -27.43
C GLY A 460 14.24 -4.43 -27.56
N LEU A 461 13.47 -3.34 -27.53
CA LEU A 461 12.03 -3.33 -27.75
C LEU A 461 11.70 -2.78 -29.15
N TYR A 462 11.03 -3.59 -29.98
CA TYR A 462 10.71 -3.23 -31.37
C TYR A 462 9.23 -3.44 -31.64
N VAL A 463 8.64 -2.47 -32.34
CA VAL A 463 7.28 -2.57 -32.90
C VAL A 463 7.38 -2.56 -34.43
N SER A 464 6.89 -3.59 -35.08
CA SER A 464 6.85 -3.70 -36.54
C SER A 464 5.53 -4.29 -37.00
N GLY A 465 4.68 -3.44 -37.57
CA GLY A 465 3.34 -3.84 -38.02
C GLY A 465 2.49 -4.39 -36.85
N ALA A 466 2.12 -5.66 -36.94
CA ALA A 466 1.35 -6.36 -35.90
C ALA A 466 2.22 -7.07 -34.86
N THR A 467 3.54 -7.00 -34.97
CA THR A 467 4.45 -7.74 -34.08
C THR A 467 5.22 -6.79 -33.17
N VAL A 468 5.31 -7.17 -31.91
CA VAL A 468 6.17 -6.52 -30.91
C VAL A 468 7.18 -7.54 -30.39
N VAL A 469 8.43 -7.13 -30.26
CA VAL A 469 9.49 -7.93 -29.64
C VAL A 469 9.92 -7.23 -28.36
N LEU A 470 9.77 -7.92 -27.22
CA LEU A 470 10.19 -7.46 -25.89
C LEU A 470 11.12 -8.54 -25.31
N ASP A 471 12.34 -8.18 -24.98
CA ASP A 471 13.36 -9.09 -24.43
C ASP A 471 13.52 -10.38 -25.26
N GLY A 472 13.52 -10.25 -26.59
CA GLY A 472 13.63 -11.37 -27.53
C GLY A 472 12.36 -12.19 -27.74
N LYS A 473 11.32 -11.97 -26.93
CA LYS A 473 10.02 -12.64 -27.05
C LYS A 473 9.10 -11.87 -28.00
N ARG A 474 8.45 -12.60 -28.92
CA ARG A 474 7.54 -12.01 -29.91
C ARG A 474 6.09 -12.09 -29.46
N TYR A 475 5.36 -11.00 -29.66
CA TYR A 475 3.94 -10.87 -29.38
C TYR A 475 3.20 -10.39 -30.63
N ASP A 476 2.03 -10.99 -30.87
CA ASP A 476 1.10 -10.59 -31.93
C ASP A 476 0.02 -9.67 -31.35
N LEU A 477 -0.05 -8.42 -31.81
CA LEU A 477 -1.05 -7.43 -31.40
C LEU A 477 -2.50 -7.86 -31.72
N GLY A 478 -2.70 -8.88 -32.55
CA GLY A 478 -4.00 -9.53 -32.70
C GLY A 478 -4.43 -10.33 -31.46
N GLN A 479 -3.46 -10.81 -30.68
CA GLN A 479 -3.66 -11.71 -29.53
C GLN A 479 -3.42 -11.02 -28.18
N VAL A 480 -2.72 -9.90 -28.15
CA VAL A 480 -2.40 -9.16 -26.91
C VAL A 480 -2.60 -7.67 -27.09
N ASP A 481 -2.84 -6.99 -25.99
CA ASP A 481 -2.69 -5.55 -25.84
C ASP A 481 -1.42 -5.27 -25.03
N LEU A 482 -0.76 -4.14 -25.28
CA LEU A 482 0.50 -3.78 -24.63
C LEU A 482 0.40 -2.36 -24.06
N ALA A 483 1.08 -2.16 -22.96
CA ALA A 483 1.26 -0.84 -22.36
C ALA A 483 2.72 -0.69 -21.90
N PHE A 484 3.36 0.43 -22.25
CA PHE A 484 4.73 0.76 -21.92
C PHE A 484 4.83 2.16 -21.36
N ALA A 485 5.20 2.31 -20.09
CA ALA A 485 5.57 3.60 -19.52
C ALA A 485 7.05 3.87 -19.86
N VAL A 486 7.34 5.03 -20.43
CA VAL A 486 8.69 5.44 -20.84
C VAL A 486 8.94 6.89 -20.44
N ALA A 487 10.20 7.25 -20.22
CA ALA A 487 10.57 8.65 -20.02
C ALA A 487 10.37 9.44 -21.33
N ASP A 488 9.89 10.66 -21.22
CA ASP A 488 9.83 11.56 -22.35
C ASP A 488 11.23 12.17 -22.62
N PRO A 489 11.84 11.89 -23.77
CA PRO A 489 13.15 12.46 -24.08
C PRO A 489 13.12 13.97 -24.35
N ASP A 490 11.95 14.54 -24.67
CA ASP A 490 11.80 15.95 -24.99
C ASP A 490 11.46 16.79 -23.75
N GLN A 491 11.01 16.13 -22.66
CA GLN A 491 10.64 16.80 -21.42
C GLN A 491 11.08 15.98 -20.19
N PRO A 492 12.25 16.28 -19.63
CA PRO A 492 12.76 15.59 -18.44
C PRO A 492 11.76 15.61 -17.29
N GLY A 493 11.55 14.45 -16.68
CA GLY A 493 10.60 14.25 -15.58
C GLY A 493 9.18 13.86 -16.02
N ARG A 494 8.80 14.05 -17.28
CA ARG A 494 7.52 13.58 -17.82
C ARG A 494 7.59 12.09 -18.18
N THR A 495 6.54 11.37 -17.83
CA THR A 495 6.35 9.96 -18.24
C THR A 495 5.29 9.87 -19.32
N LEU A 496 5.57 9.09 -20.36
CA LEU A 496 4.66 8.75 -21.44
C LEU A 496 4.16 7.32 -21.30
N LEU A 497 2.88 7.08 -21.57
CA LEU A 497 2.30 5.75 -21.67
C LEU A 497 1.99 5.44 -23.14
N LEU A 498 2.69 4.46 -23.72
CA LEU A 498 2.44 3.95 -25.04
C LEU A 498 1.49 2.75 -24.94
N VAL A 499 0.33 2.83 -25.57
CA VAL A 499 -0.69 1.78 -25.57
C VAL A 499 -0.85 1.21 -26.97
N TYR A 500 -0.75 -0.10 -27.10
CA TYR A 500 -0.96 -0.81 -28.37
C TYR A 500 -2.15 -1.76 -28.25
N SER A 501 -3.17 -1.55 -29.05
CA SER A 501 -4.32 -2.44 -29.20
C SER A 501 -4.86 -2.39 -30.60
N ARG A 502 -5.01 -3.55 -31.25
CA ARG A 502 -5.61 -3.69 -32.60
C ARG A 502 -7.12 -3.86 -32.57
N SER A 503 -7.71 -4.04 -31.39
CA SER A 503 -9.14 -4.21 -31.23
C SER A 503 -9.78 -2.97 -30.58
N PRO A 504 -10.65 -2.24 -31.27
CA PRO A 504 -11.37 -1.11 -30.68
C PRO A 504 -12.11 -1.48 -29.38
N ARG A 505 -12.77 -2.65 -29.36
CA ARG A 505 -13.49 -3.13 -28.19
C ARG A 505 -12.57 -3.40 -26.99
N ARG A 506 -11.36 -3.93 -27.22
CA ARG A 506 -10.40 -4.15 -26.13
C ARG A 506 -9.83 -2.84 -25.64
N LEU A 507 -9.50 -1.93 -26.57
CA LEU A 507 -8.97 -0.62 -26.24
C LEU A 507 -9.89 0.15 -25.31
N ALA A 508 -11.17 0.23 -25.61
CA ALA A 508 -12.18 0.89 -24.77
C ALA A 508 -12.17 0.40 -23.30
N GLY A 509 -12.06 -0.92 -23.09
CA GLY A 509 -12.03 -1.49 -21.75
C GLY A 509 -10.64 -1.54 -21.09
N LEU A 510 -9.58 -1.07 -21.77
CA LEU A 510 -8.22 -1.23 -21.30
C LEU A 510 -7.87 -0.26 -20.17
N ALA A 511 -8.40 0.96 -20.17
CA ALA A 511 -8.14 1.99 -19.16
C ALA A 511 -8.37 1.48 -17.74
N ASN A 512 -9.54 0.89 -17.47
CA ASN A 512 -9.90 0.33 -16.16
C ASN A 512 -8.98 -0.83 -15.73
N ARG A 513 -8.46 -1.62 -16.70
CA ARG A 513 -7.52 -2.70 -16.39
C ARG A 513 -6.14 -2.17 -16.02
N LEU A 514 -5.67 -1.12 -16.67
CA LEU A 514 -4.33 -0.56 -16.45
C LEU A 514 -4.18 0.01 -15.04
N SER A 515 -5.24 0.57 -14.44
CA SER A 515 -5.22 1.15 -13.10
C SER A 515 -4.74 0.18 -12.01
N HIS A 516 -4.95 -1.14 -12.18
CA HIS A 516 -4.47 -2.17 -11.27
C HIS A 516 -2.97 -2.48 -11.37
N TYR A 517 -2.28 -1.93 -12.37
CA TYR A 517 -0.89 -2.24 -12.68
C TYR A 517 0.06 -1.04 -12.58
N GLY A 518 -0.31 -0.01 -11.87
CA GLY A 518 0.43 1.25 -11.75
C GLY A 518 1.93 1.11 -11.44
N LYS A 519 2.34 0.11 -10.68
CA LYS A 519 3.72 -0.11 -10.25
C LYS A 519 4.66 -0.71 -11.32
N TYR A 520 4.13 -1.03 -12.50
CA TYR A 520 4.91 -1.66 -13.57
C TYR A 520 5.23 -0.67 -14.68
N SER A 521 6.39 -0.90 -15.33
CA SER A 521 6.81 -0.14 -16.50
C SER A 521 6.19 -0.69 -17.79
N TRP A 522 5.95 -2.00 -17.85
CA TRP A 522 5.38 -2.62 -19.03
C TRP A 522 4.41 -3.75 -18.70
N LEU A 523 3.44 -3.93 -19.59
CA LEU A 523 2.40 -4.95 -19.49
C LEU A 523 2.18 -5.61 -20.85
N VAL A 524 1.95 -6.93 -20.82
CA VAL A 524 1.40 -7.71 -21.92
C VAL A 524 0.09 -8.33 -21.44
N LEU A 525 -1.01 -7.89 -22.01
CA LEU A 525 -2.36 -8.27 -21.60
C LEU A 525 -2.98 -9.19 -22.67
N PRO A 526 -3.16 -10.49 -22.39
CA PRO A 526 -3.80 -11.42 -23.33
C PRO A 526 -5.24 -11.01 -23.67
N SER A 527 -5.66 -11.26 -24.93
CA SER A 527 -7.02 -10.99 -25.42
C SER A 527 -8.08 -11.94 -24.86
N GLY A 528 -7.65 -13.06 -24.25
CA GLY A 528 -8.50 -14.09 -23.66
C GLY A 528 -8.07 -14.47 -22.23
N ARG A 529 -8.45 -15.69 -21.81
CA ARG A 529 -7.99 -16.25 -20.53
C ARG A 529 -6.49 -16.51 -20.60
N GLY A 530 -5.70 -15.65 -19.98
CA GLY A 530 -4.25 -15.78 -19.92
C GLY A 530 -3.67 -14.95 -18.77
N LYS A 531 -2.45 -15.30 -18.35
CA LYS A 531 -1.74 -14.55 -17.31
C LYS A 531 -1.17 -13.27 -17.92
N VAL A 532 -1.40 -12.13 -17.27
CA VAL A 532 -0.75 -10.85 -17.63
C VAL A 532 0.74 -10.97 -17.35
N GLU A 533 1.56 -10.74 -18.37
CA GLU A 533 3.01 -10.57 -18.20
C GLU A 533 3.29 -9.09 -17.89
N ARG A 534 4.26 -8.85 -17.04
CA ARG A 534 4.53 -7.52 -16.51
C ARG A 534 5.93 -7.42 -15.94
N GLY A 535 6.50 -6.24 -15.96
CA GLY A 535 7.83 -5.99 -15.41
C GLY A 535 8.17 -4.51 -15.35
N ASN A 536 9.36 -4.22 -14.85
CA ASN A 536 9.90 -2.88 -14.77
C ASN A 536 11.15 -2.75 -15.62
N TRP A 537 11.36 -1.55 -16.18
CA TRP A 537 12.66 -1.17 -16.72
C TRP A 537 13.69 -1.09 -15.59
N PRO A 538 14.97 -1.24 -15.87
CA PRO A 538 15.99 -0.90 -14.89
C PRO A 538 15.89 0.60 -14.55
N ALA A 539 16.02 0.94 -13.28
CA ALA A 539 16.21 2.32 -12.87
C ALA A 539 17.59 2.83 -13.37
N GLY A 540 17.73 4.13 -13.48
CA GLY A 540 19.03 4.76 -13.75
C GLY A 540 20.00 4.58 -12.57
N ALA A 541 21.23 5.07 -12.75
CA ALA A 541 22.20 5.10 -11.67
C ALA A 541 21.76 6.09 -10.60
N SER A 542 21.72 5.65 -9.34
CA SER A 542 21.41 6.54 -8.22
C SER A 542 22.49 7.62 -8.06
N PRO A 543 22.11 8.91 -7.95
CA PRO A 543 23.07 9.97 -7.64
C PRO A 543 23.64 9.86 -6.20
N LEU A 544 23.07 8.97 -5.39
CA LEU A 544 23.51 8.61 -4.05
C LEU A 544 24.55 7.48 -4.03
N ALA A 545 25.12 7.14 -5.19
CA ALA A 545 26.16 6.13 -5.31
C ALA A 545 27.32 6.63 -6.18
N ALA A 546 28.55 6.28 -5.79
CA ALA A 546 29.74 6.58 -6.56
C ALA A 546 30.69 5.36 -6.57
N GLN A 547 31.46 5.24 -7.63
CA GLN A 547 32.51 4.23 -7.80
C GLN A 547 33.87 4.90 -8.00
N ARG A 548 34.91 4.23 -7.53
CA ARG A 548 36.30 4.66 -7.78
C ARG A 548 36.55 4.60 -9.29
N PRO A 549 37.04 5.67 -9.91
CA PRO A 549 37.34 5.74 -11.34
C PRO A 549 38.32 4.65 -11.81
#